data_ee177918b301f9d474938d0e475ce1ec
#
_entry.id   ee177918b301f9d474938d0e475ce1ec
#
_cell.length_a   1.000
_cell.length_b   1.000
_cell.length_c   1.000
_cell.angle_alpha   90.00
_cell.angle_beta   90.00
_cell.angle_gamma   90.00
#
_symmetry.space_group_name_H-M   'P 1'
#
loop_
_entity.id
_entity.type
_entity.pdbx_description
1 polymer ?
#
loop_
_entity_poly.entity_id
_entity_poly.type
_entity_poly.pdbx_seq_one_letter_code
_entity_poly.pdbx_strand_id
1 'polypeptide(L)'
;SRQRNWGVPIPFFLDKASGELHPRTVELMEEVGKRVEQEGIEAWFKLDAAELLGNEAADYDKISDTLDVWFDSGTTHWHVLRGSHPLGHEVGPRADLYLEGSDQHRGWFHSSLLTGCAIDGHAPYKALLTYGFVVDENGRKMSKSLGNVVAPQEVNDSLGADIMRLWVASTDYSGEMAVSKVILQRSADAYRRIRNT
;
A
#
# COMPACT_ATOMS: atom_id res chain seq x y z
N SER A 1 -6.85 -12.20 14.32
CA SER A 1 -5.75 -11.93 13.39
C SER A 1 -5.89 -12.84 12.18
N ARG A 2 -5.54 -12.33 11.00
CA ARG A 2 -5.56 -13.12 9.78
C ARG A 2 -4.18 -13.71 9.57
N GLN A 3 -4.11 -15.03 9.38
CA GLN A 3 -2.90 -15.70 8.94
C GLN A 3 -2.80 -15.60 7.40
N ARG A 4 -1.60 -15.36 6.91
CA ARG A 4 -1.27 -15.39 5.48
C ARG A 4 -0.24 -16.48 5.23
N ASN A 5 -0.46 -17.22 4.15
CA ASN A 5 0.48 -18.25 3.69
C ASN A 5 1.34 -17.79 2.51
N TRP A 6 1.11 -16.55 2.04
CA TRP A 6 1.84 -15.94 0.95
C TRP A 6 2.18 -14.50 1.30
N GLY A 7 3.41 -14.09 1.07
CA GLY A 7 3.90 -12.75 1.32
C GLY A 7 5.36 -12.75 1.75
N VAL A 8 5.84 -11.59 2.18
CA VAL A 8 7.18 -11.44 2.73
C VAL A 8 7.30 -12.27 4.00
N PRO A 9 8.24 -13.22 4.07
CA PRO A 9 8.38 -14.09 5.24
C PRO A 9 8.84 -13.32 6.47
N ILE A 10 8.50 -13.85 7.64
CA ILE A 10 9.09 -13.46 8.91
C ILE A 10 10.23 -14.45 9.21
N PRO A 11 11.49 -14.12 8.94
CA PRO A 11 12.59 -15.07 8.96
C PRO A 11 13.13 -15.31 10.37
N PHE A 12 12.29 -15.85 11.24
CA PHE A 12 12.64 -16.12 12.63
C PHE A 12 12.78 -17.61 12.92
N PHE A 13 13.68 -17.89 13.86
CA PHE A 13 13.84 -19.18 14.50
C PHE A 13 13.51 -19.02 15.98
N LEU A 14 12.56 -19.81 16.47
CA LEU A 14 12.10 -19.78 17.86
C LEU A 14 12.63 -20.99 18.61
N ASP A 15 13.19 -20.77 19.78
CA ASP A 15 13.59 -21.83 20.68
C ASP A 15 12.37 -22.68 21.09
N LYS A 16 12.45 -23.99 20.93
CA LYS A 16 11.32 -24.89 21.14
C LYS A 16 10.89 -24.97 22.61
N ALA A 17 11.79 -24.72 23.54
CA ALA A 17 11.51 -24.81 24.96
C ALA A 17 10.93 -23.49 25.53
N SER A 18 11.48 -22.34 25.13
CA SER A 18 11.11 -21.04 25.67
C SER A 18 10.17 -20.23 24.76
N GLY A 19 10.16 -20.52 23.44
CA GLY A 19 9.47 -19.71 22.44
C GLY A 19 10.17 -18.37 22.13
N GLU A 20 11.37 -18.18 22.66
CA GLU A 20 12.14 -16.94 22.43
C GLU A 20 12.85 -16.96 21.07
N LEU A 21 13.18 -15.78 20.58
CA LEU A 21 13.94 -15.62 19.35
C LEU A 21 15.37 -16.13 19.51
N HIS A 22 15.91 -16.70 18.43
CA HIS A 22 17.31 -17.12 18.39
C HIS A 22 18.24 -15.93 18.72
N PRO A 23 19.29 -16.09 19.55
CA PRO A 23 20.19 -14.99 19.94
C PRO A 23 20.83 -14.25 18.75
N ARG A 24 21.09 -14.95 17.64
CA ARG A 24 21.62 -14.38 16.39
C ARG A 24 20.54 -13.95 15.39
N THR A 25 19.33 -13.62 15.84
CA THR A 25 18.19 -13.31 14.94
C THR A 25 18.54 -12.24 13.91
N VAL A 26 19.22 -11.16 14.30
CA VAL A 26 19.57 -10.06 13.37
C VAL A 26 20.51 -10.56 12.27
N GLU A 27 21.55 -11.31 12.65
CA GLU A 27 22.50 -11.91 11.70
C GLU A 27 21.80 -12.88 10.74
N LEU A 28 20.94 -13.74 11.28
CA LEU A 28 20.18 -14.71 10.49
C LEU A 28 19.20 -14.07 9.53
N MET A 29 18.56 -12.97 9.94
CA MET A 29 17.70 -12.17 9.06
C MET A 29 18.49 -11.58 7.88
N GLU A 30 19.69 -11.09 8.11
CA GLU A 30 20.57 -10.57 7.08
C GLU A 30 20.99 -11.65 6.07
N GLU A 31 21.33 -12.85 6.55
CA GLU A 31 21.66 -13.98 5.68
C GLU A 31 20.47 -14.45 4.84
N VAL A 32 19.28 -14.49 5.44
CA VAL A 32 18.04 -14.79 4.71
C VAL A 32 17.75 -13.67 3.69
N GLY A 33 17.93 -12.39 4.06
CA GLY A 33 17.76 -11.26 3.17
C GLY A 33 18.61 -11.37 1.90
N LYS A 34 19.90 -11.75 2.03
CA LYS A 34 20.80 -11.97 0.88
C LYS A 34 20.32 -13.11 -0.03
N ARG A 35 19.79 -14.19 0.55
CA ARG A 35 19.21 -15.29 -0.24
C ARG A 35 17.94 -14.86 -0.97
N VAL A 36 17.07 -14.10 -0.29
CA VAL A 36 15.86 -13.56 -0.89
C VAL A 36 16.18 -12.59 -2.03
N GLU A 37 17.22 -11.77 -1.91
CA GLU A 37 17.68 -10.88 -2.97
C GLU A 37 18.08 -11.64 -4.24
N GLN A 38 18.67 -12.82 -4.10
CA GLN A 38 19.16 -13.62 -5.22
C GLN A 38 18.07 -14.55 -5.81
N GLU A 39 17.22 -15.12 -4.98
CA GLU A 39 16.31 -16.23 -5.34
C GLU A 39 14.81 -15.87 -5.18
N GLY A 40 14.50 -14.67 -4.64
CA GLY A 40 13.14 -14.29 -4.28
C GLY A 40 12.69 -14.85 -2.94
N ILE A 41 11.46 -14.51 -2.54
CA ILE A 41 10.91 -14.88 -1.21
C ILE A 41 10.81 -16.39 -0.97
N GLU A 42 10.75 -17.17 -2.04
CA GLU A 42 10.72 -18.64 -1.95
C GLU A 42 11.99 -19.23 -1.29
N ALA A 43 13.09 -18.49 -1.30
CA ALA A 43 14.34 -18.90 -0.66
C ALA A 43 14.13 -19.25 0.83
N TRP A 44 13.33 -18.44 1.55
CA TRP A 44 13.02 -18.74 2.95
C TRP A 44 12.25 -20.04 3.11
N PHE A 45 11.21 -20.26 2.30
CA PHE A 45 10.35 -21.43 2.45
C PHE A 45 11.07 -22.74 2.10
N LYS A 46 12.03 -22.70 1.18
CA LYS A 46 12.85 -23.83 0.77
C LYS A 46 14.03 -24.12 1.71
N LEU A 47 14.45 -23.12 2.48
CA LEU A 47 15.63 -23.19 3.35
C LEU A 47 15.45 -24.26 4.43
N ASP A 48 16.41 -25.17 4.55
CA ASP A 48 16.55 -26.04 5.71
C ASP A 48 17.22 -25.25 6.86
N ALA A 49 16.62 -25.31 8.05
CA ALA A 49 17.15 -24.63 9.23
C ALA A 49 18.62 -25.03 9.54
N ALA A 50 18.99 -26.25 9.26
CA ALA A 50 20.35 -26.76 9.47
C ALA A 50 21.41 -26.05 8.61
N GLU A 51 21.04 -25.46 7.49
CA GLU A 51 21.97 -24.67 6.65
C GLU A 51 22.47 -23.40 7.36
N LEU A 52 21.66 -22.81 8.22
CA LEU A 52 22.00 -21.59 8.96
C LEU A 52 22.39 -21.87 10.42
N LEU A 53 21.73 -22.82 11.04
CA LEU A 53 21.89 -23.15 12.47
C LEU A 53 22.84 -24.31 12.72
N GLY A 54 23.14 -25.15 11.71
CA GLY A 54 23.95 -26.34 11.92
C GLY A 54 23.34 -27.31 12.95
N ASN A 55 24.09 -27.66 13.95
CA ASN A 55 23.65 -28.61 14.98
C ASN A 55 22.57 -28.03 15.91
N GLU A 56 22.45 -26.69 16.00
CA GLU A 56 21.44 -26.03 16.84
C GLU A 56 20.02 -26.12 16.22
N ALA A 57 19.90 -26.47 14.94
CA ALA A 57 18.61 -26.56 14.25
C ALA A 57 17.60 -27.51 14.94
N ALA A 58 18.07 -28.50 15.67
CA ALA A 58 17.21 -29.42 16.42
C ALA A 58 16.42 -28.73 17.55
N ASP A 59 16.96 -27.66 18.10
CA ASP A 59 16.40 -26.95 19.25
C ASP A 59 15.49 -25.77 18.85
N TYR A 60 15.42 -25.43 17.56
CA TYR A 60 14.67 -24.30 17.06
C TYR A 60 13.60 -24.69 16.05
N ASP A 61 12.47 -23.95 16.10
CA ASP A 61 11.43 -23.99 15.10
C ASP A 61 11.59 -22.83 14.11
N LYS A 62 11.67 -23.15 12.83
CA LYS A 62 11.62 -22.17 11.75
C LYS A 62 10.15 -21.80 11.50
N ILE A 63 9.79 -20.53 11.67
CA ILE A 63 8.42 -20.11 11.44
C ILE A 63 8.13 -19.90 9.95
N SER A 64 6.88 -20.19 9.56
CA SER A 64 6.41 -20.06 8.17
C SER A 64 5.47 -18.88 7.97
N ASP A 65 5.27 -18.07 9.00
CA ASP A 65 4.40 -16.91 8.94
C ASP A 65 4.94 -15.83 7.99
N THR A 66 4.03 -15.06 7.44
CA THR A 66 4.35 -13.92 6.56
C THR A 66 3.88 -12.62 7.17
N LEU A 67 4.56 -11.53 6.81
CA LEU A 67 4.15 -10.19 7.18
C LEU A 67 2.76 -9.86 6.60
N ASP A 68 2.02 -9.02 7.29
CA ASP A 68 0.76 -8.49 6.78
C ASP A 68 1.00 -7.62 5.55
N VAL A 69 0.05 -7.62 4.61
CA VAL A 69 0.12 -6.82 3.38
C VAL A 69 0.25 -5.31 3.64
N TRP A 70 -0.22 -4.83 4.78
CA TRP A 70 -0.04 -3.43 5.16
C TRP A 70 1.40 -3.09 5.51
N PHE A 71 2.20 -4.07 5.93
CA PHE A 71 3.64 -3.89 6.08
C PHE A 71 4.30 -3.74 4.70
N ASP A 72 3.96 -4.60 3.75
CA ASP A 72 4.49 -4.54 2.38
C ASP A 72 4.24 -3.14 1.79
N SER A 73 2.99 -2.65 1.87
CA SER A 73 2.64 -1.31 1.39
C SER A 73 3.24 -0.20 2.25
N GLY A 74 3.34 -0.42 3.57
CA GLY A 74 3.87 0.54 4.52
C GLY A 74 5.35 0.85 4.34
N THR A 75 6.13 -0.08 3.77
CA THR A 75 7.55 0.09 3.48
C THR A 75 7.85 0.65 2.08
N THR A 76 6.81 0.99 1.30
CA THR A 76 6.96 1.54 -0.06
C THR A 76 7.90 2.75 -0.10
N HIS A 77 7.82 3.64 0.90
CA HIS A 77 8.71 4.80 1.01
C HIS A 77 10.20 4.41 1.03
N TRP A 78 10.54 3.27 1.62
CA TRP A 78 11.91 2.81 1.69
C TRP A 78 12.45 2.46 0.31
N HIS A 79 11.80 1.55 -0.40
CA HIS A 79 12.32 1.07 -1.69
C HIS A 79 12.07 2.04 -2.86
N VAL A 80 11.06 2.91 -2.77
CA VAL A 80 10.82 3.91 -3.82
C VAL A 80 11.73 5.11 -3.67
N LEU A 81 11.74 5.78 -2.52
CA LEU A 81 12.45 7.04 -2.33
C LEU A 81 13.97 6.87 -2.22
N ARG A 82 14.45 5.68 -1.83
CA ARG A 82 15.89 5.33 -1.79
C ARG A 82 16.34 4.44 -2.94
N GLY A 83 15.42 3.72 -3.54
CA GLY A 83 15.71 2.73 -4.58
C GLY A 83 15.34 3.20 -5.98
N SER A 84 14.12 2.91 -6.42
CA SER A 84 13.69 3.13 -7.81
C SER A 84 13.55 4.61 -8.20
N HIS A 85 13.24 5.49 -7.25
CA HIS A 85 13.07 6.93 -7.46
C HIS A 85 13.77 7.72 -6.35
N PRO A 86 15.09 7.69 -6.26
CA PRO A 86 15.82 8.32 -5.17
C PRO A 86 15.65 9.85 -5.19
N LEU A 87 15.30 10.42 -4.05
CA LEU A 87 15.23 11.87 -3.83
C LEU A 87 16.59 12.43 -3.38
N GLY A 88 17.64 12.16 -4.15
CA GLY A 88 18.97 12.66 -3.84
C GLY A 88 19.64 11.94 -2.67
N HIS A 89 20.55 12.62 -1.97
CA HIS A 89 21.42 12.06 -0.93
C HIS A 89 20.90 12.28 0.50
N GLU A 90 19.63 12.63 0.67
CA GLU A 90 19.06 12.86 1.98
C GLU A 90 18.96 11.56 2.79
N VAL A 91 19.40 11.62 4.02
CA VAL A 91 19.16 10.55 4.99
C VAL A 91 17.69 10.61 5.39
N GLY A 92 16.96 9.51 5.23
CA GLY A 92 15.53 9.47 5.51
C GLY A 92 14.70 10.36 4.58
N PRO A 93 14.73 10.12 3.25
CA PRO A 93 13.99 10.93 2.30
C PRO A 93 12.49 10.86 2.56
N ARG A 94 11.80 12.00 2.39
CA ARG A 94 10.36 12.10 2.57
C ARG A 94 9.67 12.46 1.27
N ALA A 95 8.54 11.83 0.99
CA ALA A 95 7.65 12.29 -0.06
C ALA A 95 7.11 13.69 0.27
N ASP A 96 6.96 14.53 -0.72
CA ASP A 96 6.39 15.86 -0.50
C ASP A 96 4.93 15.77 -0.08
N LEU A 97 4.18 14.85 -0.69
CA LEU A 97 2.76 14.66 -0.45
C LEU A 97 2.38 13.17 -0.52
N TYR A 98 1.68 12.68 0.51
CA TYR A 98 0.90 11.45 0.47
C TYR A 98 -0.56 11.81 0.19
N LEU A 99 -1.13 11.24 -0.87
CA LEU A 99 -2.47 11.57 -1.36
C LEU A 99 -3.29 10.29 -1.53
N GLU A 100 -4.29 10.12 -0.68
CA GLU A 100 -5.23 9.00 -0.74
C GLU A 100 -6.57 9.34 -0.08
N GLY A 101 -7.53 8.42 -0.15
CA GLY A 101 -8.79 8.54 0.54
C GLY A 101 -8.65 8.53 2.07
N SER A 102 -9.64 9.07 2.75
CA SER A 102 -9.65 9.20 4.22
C SER A 102 -9.62 7.85 4.96
N ASP A 103 -10.00 6.75 4.32
CA ASP A 103 -9.89 5.39 4.86
C ASP A 103 -8.43 4.96 5.10
N GLN A 104 -7.46 5.56 4.42
CA GLN A 104 -6.05 5.24 4.55
C GLN A 104 -5.43 5.72 5.87
N HIS A 105 -6.13 6.50 6.67
CA HIS A 105 -5.74 6.76 8.06
C HIS A 105 -5.68 5.48 8.91
N ARG A 106 -6.41 4.42 8.51
CA ARG A 106 -6.34 3.07 9.09
C ARG A 106 -5.76 2.03 8.12
N GLY A 107 -4.93 2.45 7.20
CA GLY A 107 -4.30 1.61 6.20
C GLY A 107 -2.90 2.10 5.87
N TRP A 108 -2.67 2.51 4.64
CA TRP A 108 -1.35 2.88 4.13
C TRP A 108 -0.69 4.05 4.86
N PHE A 109 -1.43 5.08 5.22
CA PHE A 109 -0.85 6.20 6.00
C PHE A 109 -0.34 5.73 7.36
N HIS A 110 -1.11 4.89 8.04
CA HIS A 110 -0.76 4.37 9.35
C HIS A 110 0.47 3.45 9.29
N SER A 111 0.47 2.46 8.39
CA SER A 111 1.60 1.54 8.26
C SER A 111 2.87 2.25 7.79
N SER A 112 2.77 3.21 6.85
CA SER A 112 3.90 4.03 6.41
C SER A 112 4.46 4.91 7.54
N LEU A 113 3.59 5.50 8.37
CA LEU A 113 4.02 6.28 9.52
C LEU A 113 4.81 5.43 10.51
N LEU A 114 4.28 4.26 10.87
CA LEU A 114 4.95 3.37 11.83
C LEU A 114 6.30 2.88 11.32
N THR A 115 6.38 2.42 10.08
CA THR A 115 7.63 1.95 9.47
C THR A 115 8.64 3.09 9.28
N GLY A 116 8.19 4.27 8.84
CA GLY A 116 9.05 5.44 8.70
C GLY A 116 9.62 5.91 10.04
N CYS A 117 8.79 5.98 11.08
CA CYS A 117 9.26 6.32 12.43
C CYS A 117 10.21 5.28 13.01
N ALA A 118 9.97 3.99 12.75
CA ALA A 118 10.86 2.93 13.22
C ALA A 118 12.23 2.95 12.53
N ILE A 119 12.27 3.27 11.23
CA ILE A 119 13.49 3.25 10.42
C ILE A 119 14.26 4.57 10.52
N ASP A 120 13.56 5.71 10.37
CA ASP A 120 14.15 7.04 10.20
C ASP A 120 13.87 8.01 11.36
N GLY A 121 13.06 7.61 12.33
CA GLY A 121 12.66 8.47 13.45
C GLY A 121 11.62 9.55 13.08
N HIS A 122 11.07 9.53 11.88
CA HIS A 122 10.09 10.50 11.42
C HIS A 122 9.12 9.93 10.38
N ALA A 123 8.01 10.64 10.12
CA ALA A 123 7.08 10.31 9.07
C ALA A 123 7.77 10.32 7.70
N PRO A 124 7.47 9.37 6.79
CA PRO A 124 8.08 9.31 5.45
C PRO A 124 7.47 10.32 4.46
N TYR A 125 6.70 11.26 4.93
CA TYR A 125 6.05 12.32 4.14
C TYR A 125 6.11 13.67 4.87
N LYS A 126 6.07 14.75 4.09
CA LYS A 126 6.01 16.12 4.60
C LYS A 126 4.58 16.57 4.84
N ALA A 127 3.64 16.12 4.00
CA ALA A 127 2.23 16.44 4.09
C ALA A 127 1.35 15.25 3.69
N LEU A 128 0.14 15.21 4.27
CA LEU A 128 -0.95 14.32 3.89
C LEU A 128 -2.08 15.14 3.30
N LEU A 129 -2.66 14.66 2.21
CA LEU A 129 -3.91 15.17 1.67
C LEU A 129 -4.88 14.01 1.52
N THR A 130 -6.07 14.18 2.06
CA THR A 130 -7.12 13.17 1.95
C THR A 130 -8.30 13.70 1.16
N TYR A 131 -8.93 12.82 0.41
CA TYR A 131 -10.17 13.11 -0.31
C TYR A 131 -11.30 12.19 0.18
N GLY A 132 -12.54 12.64 -0.06
CA GLY A 132 -13.75 11.87 0.24
C GLY A 132 -13.99 10.76 -0.79
N PHE A 133 -14.95 9.89 -0.47
CA PHE A 133 -15.38 8.85 -1.42
C PHE A 133 -16.20 9.42 -2.56
N VAL A 134 -16.15 8.72 -3.70
CA VAL A 134 -17.14 8.92 -4.75
C VAL A 134 -18.40 8.14 -4.38
N VAL A 135 -19.52 8.84 -4.32
CA VAL A 135 -20.82 8.31 -3.89
C VAL A 135 -21.87 8.44 -5.01
N ASP A 136 -22.96 7.72 -4.89
CA ASP A 136 -24.10 7.88 -5.80
C ASP A 136 -24.85 9.21 -5.52
N GLU A 137 -25.85 9.52 -6.32
CA GLU A 137 -26.67 10.73 -6.18
C GLU A 137 -27.42 10.85 -4.86
N ASN A 138 -27.53 9.75 -4.11
CA ASN A 138 -28.16 9.71 -2.78
C ASN A 138 -27.12 9.72 -1.63
N GLY A 139 -25.86 9.98 -1.93
CA GLY A 139 -24.78 9.98 -0.95
C GLY A 139 -24.38 8.58 -0.45
N ARG A 140 -24.74 7.51 -1.17
CA ARG A 140 -24.38 6.15 -0.76
C ARG A 140 -23.10 5.70 -1.44
N LYS A 141 -22.24 5.04 -0.66
CA LYS A 141 -21.02 4.43 -1.18
C LYS A 141 -21.36 3.44 -2.31
N MET A 142 -20.59 3.52 -3.39
CA MET A 142 -20.73 2.59 -4.51
C MET A 142 -20.36 1.17 -4.12
N SER A 143 -21.19 0.21 -4.50
CA SER A 143 -20.89 -1.21 -4.35
C SER A 143 -21.52 -2.05 -5.46
N LYS A 144 -20.88 -3.16 -5.79
CA LYS A 144 -21.43 -4.10 -6.78
C LYS A 144 -22.78 -4.68 -6.33
N SER A 145 -22.94 -4.89 -5.04
CA SER A 145 -24.17 -5.43 -4.46
C SER A 145 -25.35 -4.47 -4.56
N LEU A 146 -25.12 -3.16 -4.54
CA LEU A 146 -26.16 -2.14 -4.72
C LEU A 146 -26.42 -1.80 -6.19
N GLY A 147 -25.55 -2.23 -7.10
CA GLY A 147 -25.67 -1.93 -8.52
C GLY A 147 -25.53 -0.44 -8.88
N ASN A 148 -24.96 0.37 -7.98
CA ASN A 148 -24.81 1.82 -8.13
C ASN A 148 -23.39 2.24 -8.56
N VAL A 149 -22.60 1.32 -9.05
CA VAL A 149 -21.24 1.60 -9.52
C VAL A 149 -21.28 2.30 -10.86
N VAL A 150 -20.59 3.42 -10.98
CA VAL A 150 -20.30 4.08 -12.25
C VAL A 150 -18.87 3.77 -12.63
N ALA A 151 -18.67 2.91 -13.62
CA ALA A 151 -17.34 2.54 -14.08
C ALA A 151 -16.75 3.64 -14.96
N PRO A 152 -15.47 4.04 -14.77
CA PRO A 152 -14.82 5.03 -15.62
C PRO A 152 -14.87 4.68 -17.11
N GLN A 153 -14.80 3.40 -17.46
CA GLN A 153 -14.88 2.91 -18.82
C GLN A 153 -16.23 3.27 -19.49
N GLU A 154 -17.32 3.07 -18.78
CA GLU A 154 -18.67 3.41 -19.28
C GLU A 154 -18.82 4.89 -19.57
N VAL A 155 -18.20 5.73 -18.73
CA VAL A 155 -18.19 7.18 -18.94
C VAL A 155 -17.34 7.55 -20.16
N ASN A 156 -16.16 6.94 -20.29
CA ASN A 156 -15.27 7.16 -21.42
C ASN A 156 -15.91 6.75 -22.75
N ASP A 157 -16.57 5.63 -22.78
CA ASP A 157 -17.21 5.10 -24.01
C ASP A 157 -18.43 5.94 -24.43
N SER A 158 -19.16 6.50 -23.47
CA SER A 158 -20.39 7.24 -23.73
C SER A 158 -20.20 8.75 -23.88
N LEU A 159 -19.37 9.37 -23.06
CA LEU A 159 -19.20 10.82 -22.97
C LEU A 159 -17.78 11.30 -23.29
N GLY A 160 -16.80 10.42 -23.19
CA GLY A 160 -15.39 10.73 -23.38
C GLY A 160 -14.66 11.09 -22.07
N ALA A 161 -13.36 10.86 -22.07
CA ALA A 161 -12.50 11.06 -20.88
C ALA A 161 -12.47 12.52 -20.40
N ASP A 162 -12.60 13.48 -21.30
CA ASP A 162 -12.56 14.89 -20.96
C ASP A 162 -13.75 15.33 -20.09
N ILE A 163 -14.90 14.69 -20.27
CA ILE A 163 -16.07 14.96 -19.43
C ILE A 163 -15.84 14.49 -18.00
N MET A 164 -15.24 13.31 -17.84
CA MET A 164 -14.88 12.80 -16.52
C MET A 164 -13.82 13.68 -15.85
N ARG A 165 -12.81 14.10 -16.60
CA ARG A 165 -11.77 15.02 -16.09
C ARG A 165 -12.35 16.36 -15.68
N LEU A 166 -13.25 16.91 -16.48
CA LEU A 166 -13.91 18.19 -16.17
C LEU A 166 -14.79 18.08 -14.91
N TRP A 167 -15.53 16.97 -14.76
CA TRP A 167 -16.32 16.71 -13.56
C TRP A 167 -15.42 16.67 -12.32
N VAL A 168 -14.32 15.89 -12.34
CA VAL A 168 -13.37 15.81 -11.23
C VAL A 168 -12.77 17.18 -10.91
N ALA A 169 -12.31 17.91 -11.92
CA ALA A 169 -11.68 19.23 -11.74
C ALA A 169 -12.63 20.31 -11.23
N SER A 170 -13.94 20.14 -11.45
CA SER A 170 -14.97 21.10 -11.01
C SER A 170 -15.62 20.75 -9.67
N THR A 171 -15.23 19.64 -9.06
CA THR A 171 -15.84 19.15 -7.81
C THR A 171 -14.88 19.35 -6.63
N ASP A 172 -15.43 19.73 -5.48
CA ASP A 172 -14.64 19.80 -4.24
C ASP A 172 -14.35 18.37 -3.73
N TYR A 173 -13.08 18.00 -3.73
CA TYR A 173 -12.60 16.70 -3.31
C TYR A 173 -12.47 16.54 -1.79
N SER A 174 -12.54 17.63 -1.03
CA SER A 174 -12.35 17.58 0.44
C SER A 174 -13.48 16.82 1.15
N GLY A 175 -14.64 16.72 0.51
CA GLY A 175 -15.77 15.91 0.93
C GLY A 175 -16.10 14.76 -0.01
N GLU A 176 -17.26 14.16 0.18
CA GLU A 176 -17.77 13.14 -0.74
C GLU A 176 -18.19 13.76 -2.08
N MET A 177 -17.82 13.08 -3.16
CA MET A 177 -18.09 13.51 -4.52
C MET A 177 -19.24 12.70 -5.12
N ALA A 178 -20.40 13.31 -5.30
CA ALA A 178 -21.53 12.63 -5.93
C ALA A 178 -21.33 12.49 -7.46
N VAL A 179 -21.63 11.30 -7.99
CA VAL A 179 -21.68 11.04 -9.43
C VAL A 179 -22.98 10.39 -9.84
N SER A 180 -23.55 10.85 -10.95
CA SER A 180 -24.69 10.23 -11.61
C SER A 180 -24.66 10.58 -13.10
N LYS A 181 -25.47 9.89 -13.89
CA LYS A 181 -25.62 10.22 -15.33
C LYS A 181 -26.03 11.69 -15.55
N VAL A 182 -26.88 12.22 -14.69
CA VAL A 182 -27.35 13.61 -14.75
C VAL A 182 -26.20 14.59 -14.47
N ILE A 183 -25.39 14.33 -13.46
CA ILE A 183 -24.22 15.15 -13.11
C ILE A 183 -23.21 15.15 -14.27
N LEU A 184 -22.88 13.99 -14.80
CA LEU A 184 -21.95 13.86 -15.92
C LEU A 184 -22.50 14.53 -17.19
N GLN A 185 -23.82 14.47 -17.45
CA GLN A 185 -24.43 15.16 -18.59
C GLN A 185 -24.32 16.68 -18.45
N ARG A 186 -24.48 17.23 -17.24
CA ARG A 186 -24.25 18.68 -16.99
C ARG A 186 -22.80 19.09 -17.27
N SER A 187 -21.84 18.24 -16.91
CA SER A 187 -20.43 18.46 -17.25
C SER A 187 -20.20 18.41 -18.76
N ALA A 188 -20.87 17.50 -19.48
CA ALA A 188 -20.82 17.43 -20.94
C ALA A 188 -21.40 18.69 -21.61
N ASP A 189 -22.49 19.23 -21.06
CA ASP A 189 -23.08 20.46 -21.57
C ASP A 189 -22.19 21.70 -21.33
N ALA A 190 -21.53 21.75 -20.18
CA ALA A 190 -20.52 22.78 -19.90
C ALA A 190 -19.30 22.66 -20.83
N TYR A 191 -18.79 21.44 -21.01
CA TYR A 191 -17.67 21.18 -21.94
C TYR A 191 -18.00 21.59 -23.39
N ARG A 192 -19.22 21.29 -23.85
CA ARG A 192 -19.65 21.67 -25.20
C ARG A 192 -19.62 23.20 -25.40
N ARG A 193 -19.99 23.97 -24.38
CA ARG A 193 -19.91 25.45 -24.42
C ARG A 193 -18.45 25.91 -24.50
N ILE A 194 -17.58 25.38 -23.65
CA ILE A 194 -16.15 25.70 -23.64
C ILE A 194 -15.50 25.38 -24.99
N ARG A 195 -15.80 24.23 -25.57
CA ARG A 195 -15.21 23.77 -26.82
C ARG A 195 -15.69 24.62 -28.03
N ASN A 196 -16.91 25.16 -27.99
CA ASN A 196 -17.52 25.89 -29.10
C ASN A 196 -17.30 27.41 -29.02
N THR A 197 -16.61 27.89 -27.98
CA THR A 197 -16.17 29.30 -27.87
C THR A 197 -14.80 29.45 -28.54
#